data_fc1456a7eaa6f04a406e757953b8f7f3
#
_entry.id   fc1456a7eaa6f04a406e757953b8f7f3
#
_cell.length_a   1.000
_cell.length_b   1.000
_cell.length_c   1.000
_cell.angle_alpha   90.00
_cell.angle_beta   90.00
_cell.angle_gamma   90.00
#
_symmetry.space_group_name_H-M   'P 1'
#
loop_
_entity.id
_entity.type
_entity.pdbx_description
1 polymer ?
#
loop_
_entity_poly.entity_id
_entity_poly.type
_entity_poly.pdbx_seq_one_letter_code
_entity_poly.pdbx_strand_id
1 'polypeptide(L)'
;MKRRQLLTTILKSIAIGIIGGRSTAAQDDLDPVKLMPDTHKLIFENSFVRVVEGRVPAGGREIKHRHPHNVVVFLADFDAEIRTFPDGKWTPSHRTFGTATWNEASVHEVKIGTNAPSHTIRIELKY
;
A
#
# COMPACT_ATOMS: atom_id res chain seq x y z
N MET A 1 40.62 16.26 23.09
CA MET A 1 40.62 15.77 21.69
C MET A 1 40.05 14.37 21.51
N LYS A 2 40.42 13.39 22.34
CA LYS A 2 39.92 12.02 22.24
C LYS A 2 38.38 11.89 22.45
N ARG A 3 37.78 12.69 23.34
CA ARG A 3 36.33 12.70 23.58
C ARG A 3 35.49 13.18 22.39
N ARG A 4 36.00 14.15 21.61
CA ARG A 4 35.29 14.66 20.43
C ARG A 4 35.28 13.64 19.29
N GLN A 5 36.37 12.87 19.14
CA GLN A 5 36.44 11.81 18.11
C GLN A 5 35.51 10.67 18.44
N LEU A 6 35.34 10.29 19.72
CA LEU A 6 34.43 9.22 20.13
C LEU A 6 32.96 9.60 19.86
N LEU A 7 32.59 10.84 20.19
CA LEU A 7 31.23 11.35 19.92
C LEU A 7 30.92 11.38 18.42
N THR A 8 31.90 11.79 17.60
CA THR A 8 31.70 11.82 16.15
C THR A 8 31.53 10.41 15.58
N THR A 9 32.25 9.43 16.12
CA THR A 9 32.14 8.04 15.68
C THR A 9 30.80 7.45 16.06
N ILE A 10 30.30 7.72 17.27
CA ILE A 10 28.98 7.25 17.73
C ILE A 10 27.85 7.87 16.87
N LEU A 11 27.94 9.17 16.57
CA LEU A 11 26.96 9.83 15.72
C LEU A 11 26.94 9.26 14.29
N LYS A 12 28.12 8.93 13.74
CA LYS A 12 28.20 8.28 12.43
C LYS A 12 27.57 6.88 12.43
N SER A 13 27.80 6.12 13.50
CA SER A 13 27.22 4.78 13.64
C SER A 13 25.70 4.84 13.76
N ILE A 14 25.14 5.80 14.50
CA ILE A 14 23.71 6.03 14.61
C ILE A 14 23.11 6.45 13.26
N ALA A 15 23.78 7.34 12.52
CA ALA A 15 23.32 7.76 11.20
C ALA A 15 23.32 6.59 10.20
N ILE A 16 24.32 5.72 10.24
CA ILE A 16 24.38 4.50 9.41
C ILE A 16 23.25 3.53 9.80
N GLY A 17 22.97 3.37 11.07
CA GLY A 17 21.86 2.52 11.54
C GLY A 17 20.49 3.02 11.08
N ILE A 18 20.28 4.34 11.07
CA ILE A 18 19.04 4.96 10.56
C ILE A 18 18.92 4.78 9.05
N ILE A 19 20.00 4.93 8.30
CA ILE A 19 20.03 4.71 6.84
C ILE A 19 19.85 3.22 6.52
N GLY A 20 20.45 2.33 7.30
CA GLY A 20 20.27 0.90 7.15
C GLY A 20 18.82 0.43 7.42
N GLY A 21 18.09 1.11 8.33
CA GLY A 21 16.67 0.87 8.57
C GLY A 21 15.73 1.28 7.43
N ARG A 22 16.24 1.96 6.40
CA ARG A 22 15.51 2.30 5.18
C ARG A 22 15.66 1.25 4.07
N SER A 23 16.21 0.09 4.37
CA SER A 23 16.36 -1.02 3.42
C SER A 23 15.03 -1.67 2.99
N THR A 24 13.91 -1.00 3.23
CA THR A 24 12.59 -1.30 2.65
C THR A 24 12.45 -0.79 1.20
N ALA A 25 13.54 -0.35 0.56
CA ALA A 25 13.54 0.09 -0.84
C ALA A 25 12.95 -0.99 -1.79
N ALA A 26 13.13 -2.28 -1.50
CA ALA A 26 12.54 -3.38 -2.26
C ALA A 26 10.99 -3.42 -2.18
N GLN A 27 10.36 -2.82 -1.15
CA GLN A 27 8.92 -2.72 -1.05
C GLN A 27 8.34 -1.61 -1.93
N ASP A 28 9.13 -0.60 -2.25
CA ASP A 28 8.72 0.55 -3.06
C ASP A 28 8.45 0.16 -4.52
N ASP A 29 9.10 -0.89 -5.04
CA ASP A 29 8.93 -1.33 -6.42
C ASP A 29 7.50 -1.82 -6.72
N LEU A 30 6.74 -2.22 -5.70
CA LEU A 30 5.35 -2.66 -5.83
C LEU A 30 4.37 -1.71 -5.13
N ASP A 31 4.79 -0.49 -4.82
CA ASP A 31 3.93 0.52 -4.22
C ASP A 31 2.85 0.99 -5.22
N PRO A 32 1.57 0.82 -4.91
CA PRO A 32 0.49 1.22 -5.81
C PRO A 32 0.48 2.71 -6.14
N VAL A 33 0.89 3.58 -5.22
CA VAL A 33 0.97 5.03 -5.47
C VAL A 33 2.02 5.36 -6.54
N LYS A 34 3.13 4.63 -6.56
CA LYS A 34 4.18 4.79 -7.57
C LYS A 34 3.83 4.13 -8.89
N LEU A 35 3.24 2.93 -8.83
CA LEU A 35 2.91 2.15 -10.02
C LEU A 35 1.69 2.67 -10.77
N MET A 36 0.71 3.22 -10.04
CA MET A 36 -0.58 3.62 -10.57
C MET A 36 -0.98 5.00 -10.07
N PRO A 37 -0.18 6.05 -10.34
CA PRO A 37 -0.40 7.38 -9.77
C PRO A 37 -1.71 8.04 -10.22
N ASP A 38 -2.28 7.62 -11.34
CA ASP A 38 -3.56 8.16 -11.84
C ASP A 38 -4.77 7.66 -11.06
N THR A 39 -4.65 6.49 -10.45
CA THR A 39 -5.76 5.81 -9.74
C THR A 39 -5.55 5.66 -8.24
N HIS A 40 -4.31 5.78 -7.77
CA HIS A 40 -3.94 5.62 -6.36
C HIS A 40 -3.20 6.85 -5.87
N LYS A 41 -3.79 7.55 -4.91
CA LYS A 41 -3.25 8.81 -4.38
C LYS A 41 -3.01 8.72 -2.89
N LEU A 42 -1.82 9.11 -2.47
CA LEU A 42 -1.51 9.31 -1.06
C LEU A 42 -2.23 10.58 -0.58
N ILE A 43 -3.16 10.43 0.37
CA ILE A 43 -3.96 11.56 0.89
C ILE A 43 -3.60 11.96 2.32
N PHE A 44 -2.95 11.08 3.07
CA PHE A 44 -2.49 11.35 4.42
C PHE A 44 -1.38 10.37 4.80
N GLU A 45 -0.40 10.83 5.56
CA GLU A 45 0.66 9.98 6.10
C GLU A 45 1.20 10.56 7.41
N ASN A 46 1.47 9.67 8.37
CA ASN A 46 2.22 9.98 9.60
C ASN A 46 3.11 8.78 9.96
N SER A 47 3.66 8.76 11.17
CA SER A 47 4.52 7.65 11.62
C SER A 47 3.78 6.33 11.83
N PHE A 48 2.45 6.33 11.90
CA PHE A 48 1.64 5.15 12.19
C PHE A 48 0.94 4.57 10.96
N VAL A 49 0.47 5.43 10.07
CA VAL A 49 -0.36 5.04 8.94
C VAL A 49 0.00 5.81 7.68
N ARG A 50 -0.34 5.19 6.56
CA ARG A 50 -0.38 5.80 5.24
C ARG A 50 -1.79 5.59 4.68
N VAL A 51 -2.46 6.65 4.27
CA VAL A 51 -3.83 6.59 3.75
C VAL A 51 -3.82 6.84 2.25
N VAL A 52 -4.30 5.86 1.50
CA VAL A 52 -4.32 5.87 0.04
C VAL A 52 -5.75 5.84 -0.46
N GLU A 53 -6.11 6.80 -1.28
CA GLU A 53 -7.37 6.78 -2.03
C GLU A 53 -7.19 6.05 -3.34
N GLY A 54 -8.06 5.08 -3.61
CA GLY A 54 -8.13 4.35 -4.87
C GLY A 54 -9.39 4.70 -5.65
N ARG A 55 -9.25 5.11 -6.90
CA ARG A 55 -10.35 5.32 -7.86
C ARG A 55 -9.99 4.69 -9.18
N VAL A 56 -10.61 3.57 -9.48
CA VAL A 56 -10.35 2.83 -10.72
C VAL A 56 -11.62 2.80 -11.56
N PRO A 57 -11.56 3.20 -12.84
CA PRO A 57 -12.74 3.20 -13.69
C PRO A 57 -13.33 1.81 -13.90
N ALA A 58 -14.60 1.74 -14.26
CA ALA A 58 -15.26 0.49 -14.61
C ALA A 58 -14.47 -0.21 -15.73
N GLY A 59 -14.22 -1.51 -15.56
CA GLY A 59 -13.40 -2.30 -16.48
C GLY A 59 -11.89 -2.06 -16.37
N GLY A 60 -11.46 -1.18 -15.46
CA GLY A 60 -10.04 -0.90 -15.24
C GLY A 60 -9.34 -1.99 -14.44
N ARG A 61 -8.03 -1.85 -14.32
CA ARG A 61 -7.16 -2.82 -13.63
C ARG A 61 -6.26 -2.14 -12.63
N GLU A 62 -6.01 -2.85 -11.55
CA GLU A 62 -4.87 -2.57 -10.67
C GLU A 62 -3.81 -3.63 -10.97
N ILE A 63 -2.67 -3.19 -11.50
CA ILE A 63 -1.56 -4.08 -11.81
C ILE A 63 -0.98 -4.66 -10.50
N LYS A 64 -0.16 -5.69 -10.61
CA LYS A 64 0.47 -6.34 -9.45
C LYS A 64 1.13 -5.30 -8.55
N HIS A 65 0.70 -5.26 -7.29
CA HIS A 65 1.19 -4.31 -6.28
C HIS A 65 1.11 -4.91 -4.88
N ARG A 66 1.71 -4.23 -3.92
CA ARG A 66 1.84 -4.70 -2.54
C ARG A 66 1.15 -3.74 -1.57
N HIS A 67 0.49 -4.32 -0.57
CA HIS A 67 0.03 -3.60 0.61
C HIS A 67 0.58 -4.25 1.88
N PRO A 68 0.96 -3.46 2.90
CA PRO A 68 1.13 -3.97 4.25
C PRO A 68 -0.24 -4.31 4.86
N HIS A 69 -0.29 -4.70 6.13
CA HIS A 69 -1.55 -4.83 6.87
C HIS A 69 -2.35 -3.54 6.76
N ASN A 70 -3.62 -3.65 6.52
CA ASN A 70 -4.44 -2.48 6.25
C ASN A 70 -5.92 -2.70 6.53
N VAL A 71 -6.63 -1.58 6.67
CA VAL A 71 -8.09 -1.51 6.63
C VAL A 71 -8.50 -0.82 5.34
N VAL A 72 -9.45 -1.38 4.62
CA VAL A 72 -10.07 -0.74 3.46
C VAL A 72 -11.49 -0.34 3.80
N VAL A 73 -11.83 0.91 3.49
CA VAL A 73 -13.20 1.42 3.52
C VAL A 73 -13.69 1.56 2.08
N PHE A 74 -14.85 0.99 1.79
CA PHE A 74 -15.44 1.02 0.45
C PHE A 74 -16.43 2.19 0.34
N LEU A 75 -16.18 3.06 -0.63
CA LEU A 75 -16.98 4.27 -0.89
C LEU A 75 -17.82 4.16 -2.16
N ALA A 76 -18.00 2.95 -2.67
CA ALA A 76 -18.86 2.64 -3.80
C ALA A 76 -19.26 1.17 -3.76
N ASP A 77 -20.38 0.84 -4.43
CA ASP A 77 -20.72 -0.54 -4.76
C ASP A 77 -20.02 -0.91 -6.06
N PHE A 78 -19.27 -2.00 -6.07
CA PHE A 78 -18.61 -2.48 -7.29
C PHE A 78 -18.27 -3.96 -7.20
N ASP A 79 -18.14 -4.57 -8.37
CA ASP A 79 -17.63 -5.93 -8.52
C ASP A 79 -16.16 -5.90 -8.95
N ALA A 80 -15.41 -6.90 -8.52
CA ALA A 80 -14.02 -7.07 -8.91
C ALA A 80 -13.66 -8.55 -8.94
N GLU A 81 -12.55 -8.85 -9.60
CA GLU A 81 -11.84 -10.11 -9.46
C GLU A 81 -10.46 -9.81 -8.89
N ILE A 82 -10.06 -10.58 -7.90
CA ILE A 82 -8.79 -10.41 -7.19
C ILE A 82 -7.94 -11.65 -7.35
N ARG A 83 -6.66 -11.46 -7.63
CA ARG A 83 -5.66 -12.51 -7.66
C ARG A 83 -4.54 -12.17 -6.69
N THR A 84 -4.32 -13.04 -5.70
CA THR A 84 -3.25 -12.88 -4.70
C THR A 84 -2.08 -13.79 -5.03
N PHE A 85 -0.88 -13.26 -4.95
CA PHE A 85 0.36 -14.01 -5.22
C PHE A 85 0.88 -14.68 -3.93
N PRO A 86 1.56 -15.82 -4.03
CA PRO A 86 2.03 -16.50 -5.26
C PRO A 86 0.99 -17.41 -5.94
N ASP A 87 -0.09 -17.81 -5.29
CA ASP A 87 -0.97 -18.89 -5.78
C ASP A 87 -1.99 -18.44 -6.84
N GLY A 88 -2.24 -17.19 -6.94
CA GLY A 88 -2.75 -16.48 -8.08
C GLY A 88 -3.99 -16.98 -8.82
N LYS A 89 -5.05 -17.42 -8.15
CA LYS A 89 -6.36 -17.65 -8.78
C LYS A 89 -7.19 -16.38 -8.73
N TRP A 90 -7.85 -16.05 -9.84
CA TRP A 90 -8.83 -14.98 -9.89
C TRP A 90 -10.07 -15.39 -9.12
N THR A 91 -10.41 -14.60 -8.10
CA THR A 91 -11.55 -14.83 -7.21
C THR A 91 -12.51 -13.65 -7.29
N PRO A 92 -13.81 -13.88 -7.57
CA PRO A 92 -14.78 -12.80 -7.60
C PRO A 92 -14.99 -12.18 -6.22
N SER A 93 -15.25 -10.88 -6.20
CA SER A 93 -15.46 -10.09 -5.01
C SER A 93 -16.50 -9.01 -5.27
N HIS A 94 -17.50 -8.90 -4.41
CA HIS A 94 -18.45 -7.80 -4.42
C HIS A 94 -18.18 -6.89 -3.22
N ARG A 95 -18.18 -5.59 -3.45
CA ARG A 95 -17.97 -4.58 -2.40
C ARG A 95 -19.18 -3.67 -2.29
N THR A 96 -19.51 -3.32 -1.06
CA THR A 96 -20.70 -2.52 -0.76
C THR A 96 -20.27 -1.21 -0.10
N PHE A 97 -20.84 -0.11 -0.54
CA PHE A 97 -20.62 1.22 0.03
C PHE A 97 -20.80 1.21 1.56
N GLY A 98 -19.89 1.88 2.26
CA GLY A 98 -19.97 2.06 3.71
C GLY A 98 -19.49 0.87 4.53
N THR A 99 -18.95 -0.18 3.90
CA THR A 99 -18.35 -1.32 4.58
C THR A 99 -16.82 -1.18 4.68
N ALA A 100 -16.22 -1.94 5.60
CA ALA A 100 -14.78 -1.97 5.78
C ALA A 100 -14.30 -3.40 6.00
N THR A 101 -13.06 -3.68 5.59
CA THR A 101 -12.41 -4.98 5.79
C THR A 101 -11.00 -4.81 6.32
N TRP A 102 -10.60 -5.76 7.17
CA TRP A 102 -9.19 -5.97 7.50
C TRP A 102 -8.54 -6.82 6.43
N ASN A 103 -7.31 -6.47 6.05
CA ASN A 103 -6.51 -7.27 5.11
C ASN A 103 -5.11 -7.51 5.64
N GLU A 104 -4.66 -8.74 5.55
CA GLU A 104 -3.28 -9.10 5.80
C GLU A 104 -2.37 -8.51 4.72
N ALA A 105 -1.08 -8.33 5.06
CA ALA A 105 -0.09 -7.92 4.07
C ALA A 105 -0.09 -8.89 2.88
N SER A 106 -0.14 -8.37 1.68
CA SER A 106 -0.24 -9.20 0.48
C SER A 106 0.26 -8.49 -0.77
N VAL A 107 0.52 -9.29 -1.80
CA VAL A 107 0.76 -8.84 -3.17
C VAL A 107 -0.40 -9.35 -4.01
N HIS A 108 -1.07 -8.47 -4.71
CA HIS A 108 -2.23 -8.83 -5.53
C HIS A 108 -2.35 -7.99 -6.80
N GLU A 109 -3.25 -8.38 -7.66
CA GLU A 109 -3.78 -7.57 -8.75
C GLU A 109 -5.30 -7.69 -8.79
N VAL A 110 -5.96 -6.69 -9.38
CA VAL A 110 -7.42 -6.56 -9.36
C VAL A 110 -7.92 -6.19 -10.75
N LYS A 111 -9.04 -6.78 -11.14
CA LYS A 111 -9.84 -6.36 -12.28
C LYS A 111 -11.15 -5.79 -11.76
N ILE A 112 -11.43 -4.55 -12.11
CA ILE A 112 -12.72 -3.93 -11.75
C ILE A 112 -13.77 -4.36 -12.77
N GLY A 113 -14.96 -4.70 -12.28
CA GLY A 113 -16.09 -5.06 -13.13
C GLY A 113 -16.51 -3.91 -14.06
N THR A 114 -17.18 -4.25 -15.15
CA THR A 114 -17.53 -3.29 -16.21
C THR A 114 -18.75 -2.42 -15.88
N ASN A 115 -19.50 -2.75 -14.84
CA ASN A 115 -20.76 -2.09 -14.48
C ASN A 115 -20.62 -0.90 -13.52
N ALA A 116 -19.49 -0.76 -12.80
CA ALA A 116 -19.28 0.36 -11.88
C ALA A 116 -17.79 0.59 -11.59
N PRO A 117 -17.36 1.85 -11.38
CA PRO A 117 -16.00 2.13 -10.93
C PRO A 117 -15.81 1.77 -9.45
N SER A 118 -14.58 1.52 -9.05
CA SER A 118 -14.23 1.37 -7.63
C SER A 118 -13.90 2.71 -6.99
N HIS A 119 -14.18 2.82 -5.70
CA HIS A 119 -13.70 3.91 -4.87
C HIS A 119 -13.41 3.39 -3.47
N THR A 120 -12.19 3.52 -3.03
CA THR A 120 -11.72 2.98 -1.74
C THR A 120 -10.87 4.00 -1.00
N ILE A 121 -10.90 3.91 0.33
CA ILE A 121 -9.89 4.50 1.21
C ILE A 121 -9.19 3.34 1.91
N ARG A 122 -7.89 3.24 1.75
CA ARG A 122 -7.06 2.22 2.37
C ARG A 122 -6.15 2.84 3.42
N ILE A 123 -6.27 2.38 4.65
CA ILE A 123 -5.43 2.80 5.77
C ILE A 123 -4.37 1.71 5.96
N GLU A 124 -3.17 1.97 5.49
CA GLU A 124 -2.03 1.06 5.59
C GLU A 124 -1.29 1.30 6.91
N LEU A 125 -1.01 0.23 7.64
CA LEU A 125 -0.28 0.29 8.91
C LEU A 125 1.21 0.24 8.65
N LYS A 126 1.98 1.01 9.40
CA LYS A 126 3.45 1.08 9.28
C LYS A 126 4.19 0.18 10.27
N TYR A 127 3.47 -0.65 11.01
CA TYR A 127 4.03 -1.55 12.04
C TYR A 127 3.41 -2.94 11.99
#